data_ab2aa17f0b3d780ba1a61af643147a88
#
_entry.id   ab2aa17f0b3d780ba1a61af643147a88
#
_cell.length_a   1.000
_cell.length_b   1.000
_cell.length_c   1.000
_cell.angle_alpha   90.00
_cell.angle_beta   90.00
_cell.angle_gamma   90.00
#
_symmetry.space_group_name_H-M   'P 1'
#
loop_
_entity.id
_entity.type
_entity.pdbx_description
1 polymer ?
#
loop_
_entity_poly.entity_id
_entity_poly.type
_entity_poly.pdbx_seq_one_letter_code
_entity_poly.pdbx_strand_id
1 'polypeptide(L)'
;MDQEIKEGRGCGPKGDYILLDMTHLGADTIMKRLPSVFEIGKKFANVDITKVAIPVVPTIHYQMGGIPTNIHGQVVLPEGAETQAFDANYNKETGVYSHNGGERNFVKPVKGFYAIGECSCVSVHGANRLGTNSLLDLVVFGKAAGEHIIDYVTKHHGDEYTPLPTTVLENTMKRIAHLDDSTSGENAQEVADAIRDIVQDHAGVFRTQALLDEGVKQILAIEPRVRNIHLKDKSKVFNTARIEALEVENIYEVAKATLISAAARKECRGAHTVVDYELSPDHADYPYGRRDDEWMKHTLWFSSDNHLEYKPVRYKPLKVDPIPPKPRTF
;
A
#
# COMPACT_ATOMS: atom_id res chain seq x y z
N MET A 1 -6.62 -20.76 5.69
CA MET A 1 -7.79 -19.87 5.89
C MET A 1 -8.32 -19.32 4.55
N ASP A 2 -7.53 -18.56 3.81
CA ASP A 2 -7.97 -17.98 2.51
C ASP A 2 -8.46 -19.05 1.52
N GLN A 3 -7.74 -20.16 1.40
CA GLN A 3 -8.13 -21.30 0.58
C GLN A 3 -9.50 -21.87 0.99
N GLU A 4 -9.75 -22.07 2.30
CA GLU A 4 -11.02 -22.59 2.79
C GLU A 4 -12.19 -21.67 2.46
N ILE A 5 -11.97 -20.36 2.57
CA ILE A 5 -12.95 -19.35 2.21
C ILE A 5 -13.25 -19.41 0.71
N LYS A 6 -12.23 -19.39 -0.14
CA LYS A 6 -12.37 -19.43 -1.61
C LYS A 6 -12.99 -20.71 -2.14
N GLU A 7 -12.76 -21.83 -1.46
CA GLU A 7 -13.38 -23.12 -1.81
C GLU A 7 -14.80 -23.30 -1.23
N GLY A 8 -15.39 -22.24 -0.65
CA GLY A 8 -16.75 -22.23 -0.14
C GLY A 8 -16.95 -22.90 1.22
N ARG A 9 -15.86 -23.15 1.97
CA ARG A 9 -15.90 -23.69 3.34
C ARG A 9 -15.78 -22.61 4.41
N GLY A 10 -15.89 -21.35 4.03
CA GLY A 10 -15.94 -20.22 4.95
C GLY A 10 -17.21 -20.24 5.82
N CYS A 11 -17.14 -19.57 6.97
CA CYS A 11 -18.22 -19.48 7.93
C CYS A 11 -19.04 -18.19 7.75
N GLY A 12 -20.25 -18.18 8.33
CA GLY A 12 -21.13 -17.01 8.32
C GLY A 12 -22.00 -16.88 7.08
N PRO A 13 -22.87 -15.85 7.04
CA PRO A 13 -23.81 -15.67 5.96
C PRO A 13 -23.19 -15.42 4.58
N LYS A 14 -21.99 -14.81 4.58
CA LYS A 14 -21.23 -14.53 3.37
C LYS A 14 -20.18 -15.60 3.06
N GLY A 15 -19.89 -16.51 3.99
CA GLY A 15 -18.83 -17.51 3.84
C GLY A 15 -17.41 -16.90 3.82
N ASP A 16 -17.20 -15.75 4.44
CA ASP A 16 -16.05 -14.88 4.27
C ASP A 16 -15.05 -14.88 5.44
N TYR A 17 -15.24 -15.76 6.44
CA TYR A 17 -14.34 -15.89 7.57
C TYR A 17 -14.18 -17.35 8.01
N ILE A 18 -13.21 -17.59 8.90
CA ILE A 18 -12.94 -18.87 9.56
C ILE A 18 -13.11 -18.69 11.06
N LEU A 19 -13.44 -19.75 11.77
CA LEU A 19 -13.53 -19.76 13.22
C LEU A 19 -12.20 -20.22 13.85
N LEU A 20 -11.59 -19.36 14.68
CA LEU A 20 -10.42 -19.69 15.48
C LEU A 20 -10.85 -20.07 16.89
N ASP A 21 -10.67 -21.35 17.25
CA ASP A 21 -10.96 -21.87 18.57
C ASP A 21 -9.74 -21.77 19.50
N MET A 22 -9.88 -21.00 20.56
CA MET A 22 -8.87 -20.82 21.62
C MET A 22 -9.36 -21.37 22.96
N THR A 23 -10.54 -21.99 23.04
CA THR A 23 -11.15 -22.46 24.30
C THR A 23 -10.28 -23.48 25.03
N HIS A 24 -9.49 -24.25 24.29
CA HIS A 24 -8.55 -25.25 24.83
C HIS A 24 -7.43 -24.64 25.69
N LEU A 25 -7.16 -23.34 25.59
CA LEU A 25 -6.15 -22.65 26.41
C LEU A 25 -6.62 -22.38 27.83
N GLY A 26 -7.93 -22.42 28.08
CA GLY A 26 -8.57 -22.09 29.35
C GLY A 26 -8.67 -20.59 29.61
N ALA A 27 -9.71 -20.20 30.36
CA ALA A 27 -10.05 -18.80 30.61
C ALA A 27 -8.90 -18.00 31.26
N ASP A 28 -8.23 -18.58 32.26
CA ASP A 28 -7.14 -17.90 32.97
C ASP A 28 -5.96 -17.57 32.03
N THR A 29 -5.62 -18.48 31.13
CA THR A 29 -4.55 -18.24 30.15
C THR A 29 -4.93 -17.16 29.14
N ILE A 30 -6.15 -17.22 28.63
CA ILE A 30 -6.67 -16.21 27.69
C ILE A 30 -6.69 -14.83 28.32
N MET A 31 -7.25 -14.70 29.50
CA MET A 31 -7.32 -13.42 30.22
C MET A 31 -5.94 -12.85 30.57
N LYS A 32 -4.98 -13.70 30.90
CA LYS A 32 -3.61 -13.30 31.24
C LYS A 32 -2.74 -12.97 30.02
N ARG A 33 -2.85 -13.77 28.94
CA ARG A 33 -1.96 -13.69 27.78
C ARG A 33 -2.53 -12.92 26.61
N LEU A 34 -3.85 -12.88 26.47
CA LEU A 34 -4.57 -12.32 25.32
C LEU A 34 -5.70 -11.35 25.74
N PRO A 35 -5.48 -10.46 26.75
CA PRO A 35 -6.55 -9.59 27.25
C PRO A 35 -7.14 -8.70 26.13
N SER A 36 -6.31 -8.17 25.25
CA SER A 36 -6.75 -7.33 24.13
C SER A 36 -7.64 -8.11 23.14
N VAL A 37 -7.28 -9.36 22.83
CA VAL A 37 -8.06 -10.20 21.92
C VAL A 37 -9.42 -10.54 22.55
N PHE A 38 -9.44 -10.82 23.87
CA PHE A 38 -10.68 -11.02 24.61
C PHE A 38 -11.60 -9.79 24.54
N GLU A 39 -11.06 -8.60 24.78
CA GLU A 39 -11.84 -7.36 24.70
C GLU A 39 -12.37 -7.07 23.29
N ILE A 40 -11.54 -7.27 22.26
CA ILE A 40 -11.93 -7.09 20.85
C ILE A 40 -13.05 -8.07 20.50
N GLY A 41 -12.88 -9.35 20.81
CA GLY A 41 -13.90 -10.38 20.57
C GLY A 41 -15.23 -10.02 21.24
N LYS A 42 -15.18 -9.59 22.48
CA LYS A 42 -16.38 -9.21 23.23
C LYS A 42 -17.04 -7.93 22.72
N LYS A 43 -16.26 -6.89 22.41
CA LYS A 43 -16.79 -5.56 22.02
C LYS A 43 -17.27 -5.51 20.57
N PHE A 44 -16.56 -6.14 19.66
CA PHE A 44 -16.83 -6.01 18.21
C PHE A 44 -17.52 -7.23 17.60
N ALA A 45 -17.18 -8.44 18.04
CA ALA A 45 -17.83 -9.65 17.56
C ALA A 45 -18.94 -10.18 18.50
N ASN A 46 -19.13 -9.56 19.67
CA ASN A 46 -20.03 -10.03 20.75
C ASN A 46 -19.75 -11.50 21.13
N VAL A 47 -18.49 -11.91 21.16
CA VAL A 47 -18.03 -13.27 21.40
C VAL A 47 -17.20 -13.34 22.68
N ASP A 48 -17.52 -14.29 23.55
CA ASP A 48 -16.67 -14.66 24.69
C ASP A 48 -15.70 -15.77 24.24
N ILE A 49 -14.48 -15.38 23.87
CA ILE A 49 -13.45 -16.28 23.33
C ILE A 49 -12.94 -17.34 24.32
N THR A 50 -13.33 -17.25 25.59
CA THR A 50 -13.07 -18.30 26.58
C THR A 50 -14.04 -19.46 26.48
N LYS A 51 -15.13 -19.31 25.73
CA LYS A 51 -16.22 -20.29 25.61
C LYS A 51 -16.53 -20.71 24.19
N VAL A 52 -16.30 -19.82 23.22
CA VAL A 52 -16.61 -20.08 21.81
C VAL A 52 -15.51 -19.55 20.91
N ALA A 53 -15.44 -20.07 19.70
CA ALA A 53 -14.48 -19.64 18.69
C ALA A 53 -14.76 -18.21 18.19
N ILE A 54 -13.73 -17.46 17.84
CA ILE A 54 -13.80 -16.11 17.30
C ILE A 54 -13.70 -16.13 15.77
N PRO A 55 -14.52 -15.35 15.04
CA PRO A 55 -14.37 -15.18 13.62
C PRO A 55 -13.08 -14.44 13.29
N VAL A 56 -12.31 -14.98 12.33
CA VAL A 56 -11.07 -14.39 11.83
C VAL A 56 -11.00 -14.47 10.32
N VAL A 57 -10.37 -13.50 9.70
CA VAL A 57 -10.11 -13.46 8.26
C VAL A 57 -8.65 -13.07 8.01
N PRO A 58 -7.98 -13.66 7.01
CA PRO A 58 -6.65 -13.22 6.62
C PRO A 58 -6.70 -11.78 6.10
N THR A 59 -5.91 -10.89 6.70
CA THR A 59 -5.80 -9.50 6.27
C THR A 59 -4.34 -9.09 6.17
N ILE A 60 -4.08 -8.05 5.38
CA ILE A 60 -2.75 -7.43 5.30
C ILE A 60 -2.46 -6.76 6.64
N HIS A 61 -1.32 -7.12 7.24
CA HIS A 61 -0.86 -6.52 8.49
C HIS A 61 -0.06 -5.24 8.27
N TYR A 62 0.75 -5.20 7.20
CA TYR A 62 1.63 -4.09 6.86
C TYR A 62 1.75 -3.97 5.35
N GLN A 63 1.66 -2.76 4.83
CA GLN A 63 1.82 -2.51 3.42
C GLN A 63 3.27 -2.11 3.11
N MET A 64 4.04 -3.03 2.54
CA MET A 64 5.38 -2.74 2.03
C MET A 64 5.26 -1.94 0.74
N GLY A 65 6.19 -1.00 0.59
CA GLY A 65 6.14 -0.02 -0.51
C GLY A 65 5.74 1.36 0.02
N GLY A 66 5.13 2.17 -0.82
CA GLY A 66 4.70 3.52 -0.46
C GLY A 66 5.41 4.59 -1.28
N ILE A 67 5.43 5.81 -0.77
CA ILE A 67 6.05 6.97 -1.42
C ILE A 67 7.56 6.77 -1.50
N PRO A 68 8.19 6.79 -2.69
CA PRO A 68 9.63 6.56 -2.81
C PRO A 68 10.44 7.68 -2.16
N THR A 69 11.39 7.31 -1.32
CA THR A 69 12.25 8.24 -0.59
C THR A 69 13.72 7.88 -0.70
N ASN A 70 14.60 8.86 -0.40
CA ASN A 70 16.00 8.61 -0.13
C ASN A 70 16.24 8.30 1.37
N ILE A 71 17.49 8.07 1.75
CA ILE A 71 17.89 7.73 3.13
C ILE A 71 17.63 8.85 4.16
N HIS A 72 17.32 10.05 3.72
CA HIS A 72 16.95 11.19 4.57
C HIS A 72 15.43 11.39 4.63
N GLY A 73 14.66 10.44 4.13
CA GLY A 73 13.19 10.53 4.09
C GLY A 73 12.64 11.56 3.09
N GLN A 74 13.48 12.19 2.27
CA GLN A 74 12.98 13.09 1.23
C GLN A 74 12.30 12.28 0.12
N VAL A 75 11.11 12.71 -0.29
CA VAL A 75 10.42 12.14 -1.44
C VAL A 75 11.23 12.40 -2.69
N VAL A 76 11.40 11.38 -3.52
CA VAL A 76 12.19 11.45 -4.75
C VAL A 76 11.36 11.17 -5.99
N LEU A 77 11.67 11.91 -7.04
CA LEU A 77 11.10 11.75 -8.38
C LEU A 77 12.13 11.12 -9.33
N PRO A 78 11.68 10.54 -10.45
CA PRO A 78 12.57 10.12 -11.50
C PRO A 78 13.34 11.30 -12.09
N GLU A 79 14.57 11.06 -12.47
CA GLU A 79 15.38 12.05 -13.18
C GLU A 79 14.70 12.41 -14.51
N GLY A 80 14.54 13.71 -14.79
CA GLY A 80 13.84 14.20 -15.98
C GLY A 80 12.31 14.29 -15.87
N ALA A 81 11.72 14.08 -14.68
CA ALA A 81 10.27 14.21 -14.48
C ALA A 81 9.72 15.64 -14.70
N GLU A 82 10.57 16.63 -14.82
CA GLU A 82 10.16 18.03 -15.15
C GLU A 82 9.82 18.24 -16.62
N THR A 83 10.28 17.37 -17.49
CA THR A 83 9.87 17.37 -18.88
C THR A 83 8.74 16.38 -19.05
N GLN A 84 7.54 16.84 -19.32
CA GLN A 84 6.37 16.01 -19.70
C GLN A 84 6.60 15.24 -21.02
N ALA A 85 7.81 15.24 -21.56
CA ALA A 85 8.18 14.43 -22.68
C ALA A 85 8.35 12.99 -22.20
N PHE A 86 7.43 12.12 -22.57
CA PHE A 86 7.69 10.68 -22.61
C PHE A 86 9.03 10.49 -23.29
N ASP A 87 10.00 9.98 -22.54
CA ASP A 87 11.26 9.58 -23.15
C ASP A 87 10.96 8.62 -24.30
N ALA A 88 11.61 8.82 -25.44
CA ALA A 88 11.43 7.99 -26.64
C ALA A 88 11.66 6.50 -26.39
N ASN A 89 12.22 6.14 -25.23
CA ASN A 89 12.54 4.79 -24.81
C ASN A 89 11.49 4.17 -23.85
N TYR A 90 10.35 4.84 -23.63
CA TYR A 90 9.27 4.25 -22.84
C TYR A 90 8.53 3.18 -23.66
N ASN A 91 8.60 1.94 -23.19
CA ASN A 91 7.80 0.86 -23.75
C ASN A 91 6.44 0.81 -23.07
N LYS A 92 5.38 1.24 -23.77
CA LYS A 92 4.01 1.25 -23.26
C LYS A 92 3.44 -0.14 -22.94
N GLU A 93 3.95 -1.19 -23.62
CA GLU A 93 3.47 -2.56 -23.40
C GLU A 93 4.05 -3.16 -22.13
N THR A 94 5.28 -2.84 -21.78
CA THR A 94 5.96 -3.36 -20.61
C THR A 94 5.99 -2.37 -19.45
N GLY A 95 5.66 -1.10 -19.67
CA GLY A 95 5.79 -0.06 -18.67
C GLY A 95 7.24 0.24 -18.26
N VAL A 96 8.20 -0.14 -19.07
CA VAL A 96 9.64 -0.02 -18.75
C VAL A 96 10.25 1.16 -19.49
N TYR A 97 10.98 2.00 -18.75
CA TYR A 97 11.92 2.95 -19.33
C TYR A 97 13.29 2.30 -19.48
N SER A 98 13.80 2.25 -20.71
CA SER A 98 15.20 1.94 -20.94
C SER A 98 15.96 3.24 -21.24
N HIS A 99 16.79 3.65 -20.32
CA HIS A 99 17.79 4.70 -20.54
C HIS A 99 19.09 4.04 -20.99
N ASN A 100 19.41 4.09 -22.27
CA ASN A 100 20.72 3.66 -22.82
C ASN A 100 21.30 2.40 -22.14
N GLY A 101 20.44 1.40 -21.88
CA GLY A 101 20.79 0.18 -21.17
C GLY A 101 20.74 0.25 -19.64
N GLY A 102 20.20 1.31 -19.04
CA GLY A 102 20.07 1.48 -17.60
C GLY A 102 18.65 1.80 -17.15
N GLU A 103 18.30 1.30 -15.99
CA GLU A 103 17.07 1.61 -15.28
C GLU A 103 17.08 3.07 -14.81
N ARG A 104 15.91 3.71 -14.83
CA ARG A 104 15.80 5.13 -14.49
C ARG A 104 16.14 5.41 -13.01
N ASN A 105 16.97 6.39 -12.76
CA ASN A 105 17.32 6.80 -11.41
C ASN A 105 16.23 7.69 -10.80
N PHE A 106 15.73 7.31 -9.61
CA PHE A 106 14.84 8.11 -8.79
C PHE A 106 15.67 8.78 -7.71
N VAL A 107 16.22 9.94 -8.02
CA VAL A 107 17.19 10.62 -7.15
C VAL A 107 16.91 12.10 -6.94
N LYS A 108 15.96 12.70 -7.67
CA LYS A 108 15.65 14.12 -7.54
C LYS A 108 14.74 14.37 -6.35
N PRO A 109 15.21 14.99 -5.25
CA PRO A 109 14.35 15.26 -4.10
C PRO A 109 13.28 16.30 -4.42
N VAL A 110 12.06 16.06 -3.95
CA VAL A 110 11.01 17.08 -3.88
C VAL A 110 11.31 17.98 -2.70
N LYS A 111 11.56 19.27 -2.96
CA LYS A 111 11.97 20.23 -1.96
C LYS A 111 10.90 20.40 -0.86
N GLY A 112 11.28 20.21 0.39
CA GLY A 112 10.38 20.35 1.53
C GLY A 112 9.37 19.21 1.73
N PHE A 113 9.42 18.12 0.94
CA PHE A 113 8.49 17.02 1.06
C PHE A 113 9.19 15.75 1.55
N TYR A 114 8.70 15.20 2.67
CA TYR A 114 9.26 14.03 3.35
C TYR A 114 8.17 12.98 3.59
N ALA A 115 8.56 11.71 3.56
CA ALA A 115 7.74 10.59 3.96
C ALA A 115 8.60 9.58 4.74
N ILE A 116 8.08 9.08 5.87
CA ILE A 116 8.82 8.24 6.81
C ILE A 116 7.88 7.15 7.33
N GLY A 117 8.42 5.96 7.58
CA GLY A 117 7.67 4.84 8.12
C GLY A 117 6.81 4.16 7.07
N GLU A 118 5.69 3.58 7.47
CA GLU A 118 4.86 2.71 6.60
C GLU A 118 4.37 3.39 5.31
N CYS A 119 4.13 4.70 5.33
CA CYS A 119 3.73 5.43 4.12
C CYS A 119 4.86 5.62 3.11
N SER A 120 6.12 5.34 3.49
CA SER A 120 7.31 5.56 2.65
C SER A 120 7.92 4.27 2.13
N CYS A 121 8.67 4.38 1.05
CA CYS A 121 9.50 3.31 0.51
C CYS A 121 10.96 3.74 0.39
N VAL A 122 11.71 3.55 1.47
CA VAL A 122 13.18 3.72 1.49
C VAL A 122 13.92 2.46 1.04
N SER A 123 13.18 1.41 0.64
CA SER A 123 13.70 0.14 0.10
C SER A 123 14.35 -0.82 1.11
N VAL A 124 13.96 -0.76 2.38
CA VAL A 124 14.56 -1.64 3.43
C VAL A 124 13.76 -2.89 3.74
N HIS A 125 12.51 -2.98 3.29
CA HIS A 125 11.63 -4.11 3.62
C HIS A 125 11.52 -5.16 2.52
N GLY A 126 11.90 -4.84 1.28
CA GLY A 126 11.67 -5.72 0.14
C GLY A 126 10.18 -5.98 -0.10
N ALA A 127 9.86 -7.18 -0.57
CA ALA A 127 8.48 -7.57 -0.87
C ALA A 127 7.73 -8.19 0.32
N ASN A 128 8.42 -8.41 1.46
CA ASN A 128 7.81 -8.84 2.71
C ASN A 128 8.71 -8.45 3.88
N ARG A 129 8.19 -7.63 4.77
CA ARG A 129 8.90 -7.10 5.93
C ARG A 129 9.23 -8.22 6.95
N LEU A 130 10.46 -8.19 7.49
CA LEU A 130 10.79 -8.98 8.67
C LEU A 130 10.04 -8.44 9.91
N GLY A 131 9.66 -9.34 10.79
CA GLY A 131 8.99 -8.98 12.05
C GLY A 131 9.78 -7.91 12.81
N THR A 132 9.06 -6.95 13.40
CA THR A 132 9.55 -5.79 14.15
C THR A 132 10.32 -4.71 13.37
N ASN A 133 10.79 -4.97 12.16
CA ASN A 133 11.56 -4.00 11.36
C ASN A 133 10.78 -2.71 11.03
N SER A 134 9.45 -2.71 11.08
CA SER A 134 8.68 -1.48 10.94
C SER A 134 8.99 -0.45 12.02
N LEU A 135 9.17 -0.89 13.27
CA LEU A 135 9.52 0.00 14.37
C LEU A 135 10.92 0.57 14.22
N LEU A 136 11.87 -0.23 13.72
CA LEU A 136 13.22 0.25 13.40
C LEU A 136 13.22 1.28 12.28
N ASP A 137 12.44 1.05 11.23
CA ASP A 137 12.26 1.99 10.12
C ASP A 137 11.77 3.34 10.63
N LEU A 138 10.68 3.38 11.41
CA LEU A 138 10.13 4.59 11.99
C LEU A 138 11.16 5.41 12.78
N VAL A 139 11.95 4.73 13.62
CA VAL A 139 12.94 5.39 14.48
C VAL A 139 14.16 5.86 13.70
N VAL A 140 14.72 4.99 12.86
CA VAL A 140 15.97 5.28 12.11
C VAL A 140 15.76 6.39 11.10
N PHE A 141 14.75 6.25 10.24
CA PHE A 141 14.51 7.25 9.20
C PHE A 141 13.77 8.48 9.72
N GLY A 142 12.99 8.36 10.81
CA GLY A 142 12.48 9.52 11.53
C GLY A 142 13.58 10.40 12.08
N LYS A 143 14.61 9.81 12.68
CA LYS A 143 15.80 10.53 13.13
C LYS A 143 16.57 11.15 11.96
N ALA A 144 16.86 10.36 10.92
CA ALA A 144 17.60 10.83 9.75
C ALA A 144 16.91 12.01 9.04
N ALA A 145 15.59 11.96 8.93
CA ALA A 145 14.80 13.05 8.35
C ALA A 145 14.80 14.28 9.26
N GLY A 146 14.65 14.10 10.59
CA GLY A 146 14.69 15.21 11.55
C GLY A 146 16.03 15.95 11.52
N GLU A 147 17.15 15.22 11.53
CA GLU A 147 18.50 15.79 11.40
C GLU A 147 18.68 16.55 10.07
N HIS A 148 18.22 15.96 8.97
CA HIS A 148 18.26 16.60 7.65
C HIS A 148 17.42 17.87 7.59
N ILE A 149 16.21 17.87 8.17
CA ILE A 149 15.31 19.04 8.21
C ILE A 149 15.96 20.17 9.02
N ILE A 150 16.55 19.87 10.19
CA ILE A 150 17.24 20.86 11.02
C ILE A 150 18.38 21.49 10.24
N ASP A 151 19.22 20.69 9.59
CA ASP A 151 20.33 21.15 8.78
C ASP A 151 19.86 22.02 7.59
N TYR A 152 18.80 21.56 6.90
CA TYR A 152 18.19 22.30 5.79
C TYR A 152 17.66 23.68 6.24
N VAL A 153 16.85 23.71 7.30
CA VAL A 153 16.27 24.96 7.82
C VAL A 153 17.36 25.91 8.32
N THR A 154 18.40 25.38 8.97
CA THR A 154 19.53 26.18 9.46
C THR A 154 20.30 26.82 8.31
N LYS A 155 20.57 26.08 7.24
CA LYS A 155 21.29 26.58 6.05
C LYS A 155 20.47 27.60 5.23
N HIS A 156 19.15 27.47 5.26
CA HIS A 156 18.24 28.32 4.51
C HIS A 156 17.48 29.33 5.38
N HIS A 157 17.99 29.58 6.60
CA HIS A 157 17.41 30.57 7.51
C HIS A 157 17.52 31.97 6.90
N GLY A 158 16.36 32.59 6.65
CA GLY A 158 16.29 33.92 6.03
C GLY A 158 16.08 33.92 4.53
N ASP A 159 16.05 32.74 3.88
CA ASP A 159 15.62 32.65 2.49
C ASP A 159 14.13 33.04 2.37
N GLU A 160 13.77 33.70 1.28
CA GLU A 160 12.38 33.97 0.98
C GLU A 160 11.64 32.66 0.67
N TYR A 161 10.48 32.49 1.30
CA TYR A 161 9.60 31.35 0.98
C TYR A 161 9.04 31.53 -0.43
N THR A 162 9.13 30.47 -1.24
CA THR A 162 8.45 30.43 -2.53
C THR A 162 6.94 30.50 -2.29
N PRO A 163 6.24 31.51 -2.82
CA PRO A 163 4.79 31.62 -2.65
C PRO A 163 4.10 30.38 -3.18
N LEU A 164 3.11 29.87 -2.45
CA LEU A 164 2.27 28.79 -2.95
C LEU A 164 1.46 29.30 -4.15
N PRO A 165 1.37 28.52 -5.25
CA PRO A 165 0.48 28.86 -6.34
C PRO A 165 -0.97 28.99 -5.85
N THR A 166 -1.66 30.06 -6.20
CA THR A 166 -3.07 30.27 -5.82
C THR A 166 -3.98 29.13 -6.25
N THR A 167 -3.67 28.51 -7.39
CA THR A 167 -4.38 27.34 -7.93
C THR A 167 -4.40 26.14 -6.99
N VAL A 168 -3.37 25.95 -6.17
CA VAL A 168 -3.32 24.83 -5.18
C VAL A 168 -4.37 25.04 -4.10
N LEU A 169 -4.46 26.26 -3.56
CA LEU A 169 -5.48 26.64 -2.58
C LEU A 169 -6.88 26.53 -3.18
N GLU A 170 -7.09 27.09 -4.36
CA GLU A 170 -8.39 27.05 -5.06
C GLU A 170 -8.86 25.62 -5.31
N ASN A 171 -7.98 24.72 -5.77
CA ASN A 171 -8.32 23.32 -6.00
C ASN A 171 -8.67 22.58 -4.70
N THR A 172 -7.93 22.85 -3.62
CA THR A 172 -8.22 22.28 -2.30
C THR A 172 -9.57 22.77 -1.78
N MET A 173 -9.84 24.05 -1.90
CA MET A 173 -11.12 24.64 -1.50
C MET A 173 -12.29 24.10 -2.32
N LYS A 174 -12.14 23.91 -3.64
CA LYS A 174 -13.17 23.29 -4.49
C LYS A 174 -13.47 21.85 -4.07
N ARG A 175 -12.43 21.06 -3.74
CA ARG A 175 -12.59 19.69 -3.26
C ARG A 175 -13.41 19.64 -1.97
N ILE A 176 -13.14 20.51 -1.01
CA ILE A 176 -13.89 20.59 0.25
C ILE A 176 -15.31 21.12 -0.01
N ALA A 177 -15.46 22.18 -0.82
CA ALA A 177 -16.75 22.77 -1.14
C ALA A 177 -17.70 21.79 -1.82
N HIS A 178 -17.18 20.88 -2.67
CA HIS A 178 -18.00 19.83 -3.29
C HIS A 178 -18.74 18.98 -2.25
N LEU A 179 -18.08 18.60 -1.15
CA LEU A 179 -18.73 17.84 -0.07
C LEU A 179 -19.77 18.69 0.68
N ASP A 180 -19.52 19.99 0.84
CA ASP A 180 -20.44 20.91 1.50
C ASP A 180 -21.69 21.18 0.66
N ASP A 181 -21.51 21.37 -0.63
CA ASP A 181 -22.56 21.80 -1.56
C ASP A 181 -23.39 20.61 -2.09
N SER A 182 -22.91 19.38 -1.98
CA SER A 182 -23.61 18.18 -2.45
C SER A 182 -24.98 18.05 -1.78
N THR A 183 -26.04 17.86 -2.55
CA THR A 183 -27.41 17.66 -2.06
C THR A 183 -27.87 16.22 -2.11
N SER A 184 -27.20 15.39 -2.90
CA SER A 184 -27.43 13.97 -3.07
C SER A 184 -26.13 13.27 -3.48
N GLY A 185 -26.09 11.97 -3.35
CA GLY A 185 -24.95 11.15 -3.71
C GLY A 185 -24.87 9.90 -2.86
N GLU A 186 -23.70 9.26 -2.88
CA GLU A 186 -23.46 7.99 -2.19
C GLU A 186 -22.96 8.21 -0.77
N ASN A 187 -23.17 7.20 0.06
CA ASN A 187 -22.64 7.14 1.41
C ASN A 187 -21.13 6.81 1.37
N ALA A 188 -20.30 7.57 2.10
CA ALA A 188 -18.85 7.36 2.14
C ALA A 188 -18.46 5.94 2.58
N GLN A 189 -19.13 5.41 3.61
CA GLN A 189 -18.86 4.06 4.12
C GLN A 189 -19.18 2.98 3.08
N GLU A 190 -20.31 3.10 2.37
CA GLU A 190 -20.69 2.13 1.32
C GLU A 190 -19.70 2.11 0.16
N VAL A 191 -19.15 3.28 -0.21
CA VAL A 191 -18.11 3.37 -1.23
C VAL A 191 -16.79 2.80 -0.73
N ALA A 192 -16.42 3.11 0.51
CA ALA A 192 -15.22 2.54 1.15
C ALA A 192 -15.28 1.01 1.24
N ASP A 193 -16.42 0.46 1.61
CA ASP A 193 -16.61 -0.98 1.72
C ASP A 193 -16.54 -1.64 0.33
N ALA A 194 -17.14 -1.04 -0.69
CA ALA A 194 -17.02 -1.53 -2.06
C ALA A 194 -15.56 -1.54 -2.55
N ILE A 195 -14.74 -0.53 -2.19
CA ILE A 195 -13.31 -0.52 -2.52
C ILE A 195 -12.58 -1.65 -1.78
N ARG A 196 -12.88 -1.87 -0.50
CA ARG A 196 -12.28 -2.95 0.30
C ARG A 196 -12.63 -4.32 -0.24
N ASP A 197 -13.89 -4.54 -0.61
CA ASP A 197 -14.36 -5.80 -1.20
C ASP A 197 -13.62 -6.07 -2.52
N ILE A 198 -13.50 -5.08 -3.41
CA ILE A 198 -12.72 -5.22 -4.66
C ILE A 198 -11.27 -5.65 -4.38
N VAL A 199 -10.60 -5.00 -3.43
CA VAL A 199 -9.20 -5.33 -3.13
C VAL A 199 -9.08 -6.70 -2.45
N GLN A 200 -9.99 -7.04 -1.54
CA GLN A 200 -10.01 -8.32 -0.85
C GLN A 200 -10.22 -9.49 -1.82
N ASP A 201 -11.15 -9.35 -2.74
CA ASP A 201 -11.51 -10.42 -3.68
C ASP A 201 -10.46 -10.60 -4.77
N HIS A 202 -9.85 -9.51 -5.23
CA HIS A 202 -8.99 -9.52 -6.42
C HIS A 202 -7.49 -9.43 -6.13
N ALA A 203 -7.09 -8.86 -4.99
CA ALA A 203 -5.68 -8.72 -4.58
C ALA A 203 -5.41 -9.28 -3.17
N GLY A 204 -6.19 -10.27 -2.74
CA GLY A 204 -6.02 -10.97 -1.47
C GLY A 204 -4.71 -11.75 -1.36
N VAL A 205 -4.66 -12.73 -0.44
CA VAL A 205 -3.45 -13.50 -0.12
C VAL A 205 -2.95 -14.31 -1.32
N PHE A 206 -3.82 -15.08 -1.96
CA PHE A 206 -3.52 -15.83 -3.18
C PHE A 206 -4.26 -15.20 -4.35
N ARG A 207 -3.53 -14.89 -5.38
CA ARG A 207 -4.00 -14.14 -6.55
C ARG A 207 -3.89 -15.00 -7.80
N THR A 208 -4.71 -14.71 -8.80
CA THR A 208 -4.51 -15.15 -10.17
C THR A 208 -4.44 -13.94 -11.09
N GLN A 209 -3.84 -14.09 -12.26
CA GLN A 209 -3.79 -12.98 -13.21
C GLN A 209 -5.20 -12.52 -13.60
N ALA A 210 -6.12 -13.46 -13.80
CA ALA A 210 -7.50 -13.16 -14.15
C ALA A 210 -8.22 -12.34 -13.05
N LEU A 211 -8.01 -12.70 -11.77
CA LEU A 211 -8.55 -11.92 -10.65
C LEU A 211 -7.96 -10.51 -10.60
N LEU A 212 -6.64 -10.37 -10.76
CA LEU A 212 -5.98 -9.07 -10.75
C LEU A 212 -6.46 -8.17 -11.90
N ASP A 213 -6.61 -8.72 -13.10
CA ASP A 213 -7.08 -7.98 -14.26
C ASP A 213 -8.54 -7.52 -14.10
N GLU A 214 -9.40 -8.37 -13.51
CA GLU A 214 -10.76 -7.98 -13.17
C GLU A 214 -10.82 -6.94 -12.07
N GLY A 215 -9.97 -7.07 -11.04
CA GLY A 215 -9.84 -6.08 -9.97
C GLY A 215 -9.43 -4.69 -10.49
N VAL A 216 -8.51 -4.63 -11.46
CA VAL A 216 -8.15 -3.37 -12.13
C VAL A 216 -9.35 -2.76 -12.85
N LYS A 217 -10.16 -3.54 -13.56
CA LYS A 217 -11.37 -3.02 -14.21
C LYS A 217 -12.37 -2.46 -13.18
N GLN A 218 -12.61 -3.20 -12.11
CA GLN A 218 -13.58 -2.80 -11.09
C GLN A 218 -13.11 -1.58 -10.31
N ILE A 219 -11.84 -1.49 -9.93
CA ILE A 219 -11.34 -0.32 -9.21
C ILE A 219 -11.34 0.94 -10.08
N LEU A 220 -11.12 0.83 -11.37
CA LEU A 220 -11.26 1.98 -12.29
C LEU A 220 -12.73 2.35 -12.50
N ALA A 221 -13.63 1.38 -12.54
CA ALA A 221 -15.06 1.61 -12.75
C ALA A 221 -15.75 2.28 -11.55
N ILE A 222 -15.20 2.15 -10.31
CA ILE A 222 -15.81 2.74 -9.10
C ILE A 222 -15.56 4.24 -8.97
N GLU A 223 -14.64 4.84 -9.74
CA GLU A 223 -14.27 6.26 -9.63
C GLU A 223 -15.45 7.22 -9.60
N PRO A 224 -16.48 7.10 -10.46
CA PRO A 224 -17.65 7.98 -10.40
C PRO A 224 -18.36 7.96 -9.05
N ARG A 225 -18.39 6.83 -8.36
CA ARG A 225 -18.97 6.69 -7.02
C ARG A 225 -18.13 7.46 -5.99
N VAL A 226 -16.80 7.35 -6.04
CA VAL A 226 -15.87 8.11 -5.19
C VAL A 226 -16.06 9.61 -5.36
N ARG A 227 -16.27 10.07 -6.59
CA ARG A 227 -16.50 11.49 -6.92
C ARG A 227 -17.91 11.99 -6.53
N ASN A 228 -18.85 11.09 -6.26
CA ASN A 228 -20.24 11.41 -5.97
C ASN A 228 -20.62 11.21 -4.50
N ILE A 229 -19.67 11.29 -3.59
CA ILE A 229 -19.94 11.14 -2.15
C ILE A 229 -20.72 12.35 -1.64
N HIS A 230 -21.76 12.07 -0.85
CA HIS A 230 -22.61 13.05 -0.22
C HIS A 230 -22.52 13.02 1.30
N LEU A 231 -22.34 14.17 1.92
CA LEU A 231 -22.40 14.35 3.36
C LEU A 231 -23.81 14.75 3.82
N LYS A 232 -24.41 13.95 4.70
CA LYS A 232 -25.66 14.32 5.37
C LYS A 232 -25.42 15.38 6.45
N ASP A 233 -24.35 15.22 7.23
CA ASP A 233 -23.94 16.18 8.24
C ASP A 233 -22.99 17.22 7.63
N LYS A 234 -23.45 18.46 7.58
CA LYS A 234 -22.69 19.61 7.04
C LYS A 234 -22.01 20.43 8.15
N SER A 235 -22.02 19.99 9.39
CA SER A 235 -21.33 20.67 10.48
C SER A 235 -19.84 20.82 10.19
N LYS A 236 -19.23 21.91 10.70
CA LYS A 236 -17.81 22.23 10.46
C LYS A 236 -16.91 21.91 11.64
N VAL A 237 -17.49 21.48 12.76
CA VAL A 237 -16.78 21.21 14.00
C VAL A 237 -16.93 19.75 14.35
N PHE A 238 -15.81 19.04 14.56
CA PHE A 238 -15.76 17.60 14.88
C PHE A 238 -16.60 16.71 13.95
N ASN A 239 -16.62 17.03 12.65
CA ASN A 239 -17.35 16.27 11.65
C ASN A 239 -16.51 15.08 11.16
N THR A 240 -16.64 13.92 11.81
CA THR A 240 -15.95 12.68 11.42
C THR A 240 -16.41 12.16 10.05
N ALA A 241 -17.70 12.34 9.72
CA ALA A 241 -18.21 11.93 8.41
C ALA A 241 -17.53 12.68 7.25
N ARG A 242 -17.15 13.95 7.48
CA ARG A 242 -16.37 14.73 6.50
C ARG A 242 -14.95 14.14 6.32
N ILE A 243 -14.30 13.77 7.43
CA ILE A 243 -12.98 13.14 7.39
C ILE A 243 -13.06 11.80 6.67
N GLU A 244 -14.03 10.97 7.01
CA GLU A 244 -14.27 9.68 6.33
C GLU A 244 -14.48 9.84 4.82
N ALA A 245 -15.28 10.83 4.40
CA ALA A 245 -15.49 11.13 2.98
C ALA A 245 -14.20 11.52 2.23
N LEU A 246 -13.32 12.30 2.88
CA LEU A 246 -12.01 12.66 2.33
C LEU A 246 -11.04 11.47 2.31
N GLU A 247 -11.14 10.59 3.31
CA GLU A 247 -10.33 9.37 3.39
C GLU A 247 -10.69 8.36 2.29
N VAL A 248 -11.94 8.32 1.82
CA VAL A 248 -12.34 7.44 0.72
C VAL A 248 -11.55 7.74 -0.56
N GLU A 249 -11.29 9.01 -0.86
CA GLU A 249 -10.45 9.38 -1.99
C GLU A 249 -9.02 8.83 -1.83
N ASN A 250 -8.47 8.89 -0.62
CA ASN A 250 -7.13 8.38 -0.33
C ASN A 250 -7.08 6.84 -0.43
N ILE A 251 -8.07 6.14 0.13
CA ILE A 251 -8.21 4.68 0.02
C ILE A 251 -8.30 4.26 -1.46
N TYR A 252 -9.08 4.99 -2.25
CA TYR A 252 -9.23 4.73 -3.68
C TYR A 252 -7.89 4.82 -4.43
N GLU A 253 -7.11 5.89 -4.21
CA GLU A 253 -5.82 6.06 -4.89
C GLU A 253 -4.82 4.96 -4.49
N VAL A 254 -4.77 4.57 -3.22
CA VAL A 254 -3.90 3.47 -2.76
C VAL A 254 -4.35 2.11 -3.31
N ALA A 255 -5.65 1.84 -3.34
CA ALA A 255 -6.23 0.62 -3.90
C ALA A 255 -5.93 0.49 -5.40
N LYS A 256 -6.07 1.59 -6.14
CA LYS A 256 -5.75 1.69 -7.56
C LYS A 256 -4.27 1.41 -7.83
N ALA A 257 -3.38 2.07 -7.09
CA ALA A 257 -1.94 1.83 -7.17
C ALA A 257 -1.57 0.36 -6.89
N THR A 258 -2.20 -0.24 -5.89
CA THR A 258 -1.96 -1.63 -5.48
C THR A 258 -2.39 -2.61 -6.57
N LEU A 259 -3.62 -2.50 -7.07
CA LEU A 259 -4.15 -3.43 -8.08
C LEU A 259 -3.41 -3.32 -9.40
N ILE A 260 -3.16 -2.11 -9.91
CA ILE A 260 -2.46 -1.90 -11.17
C ILE A 260 -1.01 -2.41 -11.08
N SER A 261 -0.31 -2.12 -9.98
CA SER A 261 1.06 -2.59 -9.78
C SER A 261 1.13 -4.12 -9.63
N ALA A 262 0.17 -4.71 -8.91
CA ALA A 262 0.09 -6.17 -8.74
C ALA A 262 -0.22 -6.88 -10.06
N ALA A 263 -1.20 -6.37 -10.83
CA ALA A 263 -1.57 -6.97 -12.13
C ALA A 263 -0.42 -6.94 -13.15
N ALA A 264 0.43 -5.93 -13.08
CA ALA A 264 1.57 -5.80 -13.97
C ALA A 264 2.73 -6.75 -13.63
N ARG A 265 2.89 -7.16 -12.36
CA ARG A 265 4.04 -7.93 -11.88
C ARG A 265 3.83 -9.44 -12.08
N LYS A 266 4.52 -10.02 -13.05
CA LYS A 266 4.37 -11.41 -13.53
C LYS A 266 5.34 -12.38 -12.85
N GLU A 267 5.32 -12.42 -11.52
CA GLU A 267 6.17 -13.29 -10.69
C GLU A 267 5.50 -13.56 -9.33
N CYS A 268 6.11 -14.40 -8.50
CA CYS A 268 5.85 -14.48 -7.07
C CYS A 268 7.03 -13.88 -6.29
N ARG A 269 6.74 -12.96 -5.30
CA ARG A 269 7.78 -12.36 -4.47
C ARG A 269 7.21 -11.86 -3.13
N GLY A 270 7.67 -12.46 -2.03
CA GLY A 270 7.22 -12.10 -0.70
C GLY A 270 5.71 -12.25 -0.53
N ALA A 271 5.00 -11.16 -0.24
CA ALA A 271 3.55 -11.17 -0.10
C ALA A 271 2.79 -11.20 -1.45
N HIS A 272 3.46 -10.94 -2.56
CA HIS A 272 2.88 -11.03 -3.89
C HIS A 272 2.94 -12.48 -4.39
N THR A 273 1.88 -13.24 -4.15
CA THR A 273 1.74 -14.64 -4.58
C THR A 273 0.66 -14.74 -5.65
N VAL A 274 1.08 -15.05 -6.88
CA VAL A 274 0.19 -15.26 -8.02
C VAL A 274 0.29 -16.72 -8.45
N VAL A 275 -0.78 -17.45 -8.25
CA VAL A 275 -0.81 -18.91 -8.45
C VAL A 275 -0.38 -19.30 -9.88
N ASP A 276 -0.72 -18.49 -10.88
CA ASP A 276 -0.33 -18.72 -12.28
C ASP A 276 1.19 -18.71 -12.50
N TYR A 277 1.96 -18.07 -11.61
CA TYR A 277 3.42 -17.94 -11.70
C TYR A 277 4.16 -18.71 -10.63
N GLU A 278 3.43 -19.41 -9.74
CA GLU A 278 4.04 -20.22 -8.69
C GLU A 278 4.72 -21.44 -9.31
N LEU A 279 5.96 -21.66 -8.95
CA LEU A 279 6.78 -22.79 -9.43
C LEU A 279 7.32 -23.58 -8.24
N SER A 280 7.78 -24.81 -8.50
CA SER A 280 8.42 -25.65 -7.48
C SER A 280 9.54 -24.91 -6.75
N PRO A 281 9.72 -25.14 -5.44
CA PRO A 281 10.88 -24.66 -4.69
C PRO A 281 12.23 -25.01 -5.33
N ASP A 282 12.29 -26.18 -6.01
CA ASP A 282 13.50 -26.73 -6.63
C ASP A 282 13.64 -26.32 -8.12
N HIS A 283 12.80 -25.41 -8.62
CA HIS A 283 12.93 -24.95 -10.01
C HIS A 283 14.28 -24.26 -10.21
N ALA A 284 15.04 -24.69 -11.22
CA ALA A 284 16.43 -24.32 -11.40
C ALA A 284 16.65 -22.80 -11.52
N ASP A 285 15.80 -22.12 -12.30
CA ASP A 285 15.96 -20.70 -12.60
C ASP A 285 15.07 -19.80 -11.72
N TYR A 286 13.85 -20.27 -11.41
CA TYR A 286 12.82 -19.47 -10.75
C TYR A 286 12.18 -20.19 -9.55
N PRO A 287 12.95 -20.47 -8.49
CA PRO A 287 12.39 -21.13 -7.31
C PRO A 287 11.22 -20.32 -6.72
N TYR A 288 10.12 -20.99 -6.42
CA TYR A 288 8.85 -20.39 -5.99
C TYR A 288 8.23 -19.39 -6.97
N GLY A 289 8.67 -19.35 -8.24
CA GLY A 289 8.19 -18.39 -9.21
C GLY A 289 8.81 -17.00 -9.10
N ARG A 290 9.89 -16.83 -8.33
CA ARG A 290 10.62 -15.57 -8.20
C ARG A 290 11.56 -15.36 -9.37
N ARG A 291 11.42 -14.25 -10.07
CA ARG A 291 12.18 -13.90 -11.29
C ARG A 291 13.11 -12.73 -11.03
N ASP A 292 14.29 -12.99 -10.47
CA ASP A 292 15.23 -11.94 -10.10
C ASP A 292 15.85 -11.21 -11.29
N ASP A 293 16.00 -11.88 -12.41
CA ASP A 293 16.53 -11.34 -13.66
C ASP A 293 15.61 -10.26 -14.29
N GLU A 294 14.29 -10.44 -14.16
CA GLU A 294 13.30 -9.52 -14.71
C GLU A 294 12.76 -8.54 -13.68
N TRP A 295 12.56 -9.01 -12.42
CA TRP A 295 11.72 -8.34 -11.43
C TRP A 295 12.45 -7.87 -10.17
N MET A 296 13.80 -7.87 -10.15
CA MET A 296 14.56 -7.26 -9.05
C MET A 296 14.50 -5.73 -9.13
N LYS A 297 13.28 -5.20 -9.14
CA LYS A 297 12.98 -3.77 -9.28
C LYS A 297 11.70 -3.40 -8.55
N HIS A 298 11.62 -2.15 -8.10
CA HIS A 298 10.37 -1.57 -7.60
C HIS A 298 9.45 -1.24 -8.77
N THR A 299 8.17 -1.49 -8.60
CA THR A 299 7.11 -1.01 -9.49
C THR A 299 6.62 0.33 -8.96
N LEU A 300 6.60 1.35 -9.79
CA LEU A 300 6.20 2.71 -9.45
C LEU A 300 4.99 3.09 -10.30
N TRP A 301 3.90 3.44 -9.63
CA TRP A 301 2.67 3.85 -10.27
C TRP A 301 2.55 5.38 -10.27
N PHE A 302 2.10 5.94 -11.38
CA PHE A 302 1.86 7.37 -11.56
C PHE A 302 0.37 7.62 -11.75
N SER A 303 -0.21 8.46 -10.89
CA SER A 303 -1.66 8.69 -10.84
C SER A 303 -2.24 9.47 -12.02
N SER A 304 -1.40 10.20 -12.77
CA SER A 304 -1.85 11.07 -13.86
C SER A 304 -2.58 10.32 -14.99
N ASP A 305 -2.08 9.12 -15.32
CA ASP A 305 -2.54 8.29 -16.44
C ASP A 305 -2.45 6.79 -16.14
N ASN A 306 -2.20 6.44 -14.89
CA ASN A 306 -2.03 5.06 -14.41
C ASN A 306 -0.86 4.31 -15.05
N HIS A 307 0.15 4.99 -15.61
CA HIS A 307 1.33 4.30 -16.15
C HIS A 307 2.25 3.81 -15.04
N LEU A 308 3.09 2.84 -15.39
CA LEU A 308 4.08 2.25 -14.50
C LEU A 308 5.49 2.54 -14.97
N GLU A 309 6.37 2.84 -14.03
CA GLU A 309 7.82 2.89 -14.21
C GLU A 309 8.50 1.92 -13.24
N TYR A 310 9.78 1.67 -13.46
CA TYR A 310 10.53 0.74 -12.63
C TYR A 310 11.83 1.36 -12.14
N LYS A 311 12.16 1.06 -10.86
CA LYS A 311 13.39 1.49 -10.21
C LYS A 311 14.16 0.25 -9.74
N PRO A 312 15.47 0.14 -10.03
CA PRO A 312 16.25 -1.01 -9.59
C PRO A 312 16.33 -1.13 -8.07
N VAL A 313 16.32 -2.36 -7.57
CA VAL A 313 16.64 -2.63 -6.17
C VAL A 313 18.15 -2.61 -5.99
N ARG A 314 18.64 -1.79 -5.08
CA ARG A 314 20.05 -1.75 -4.69
C ARG A 314 20.24 -2.53 -3.40
N TYR A 315 20.93 -3.66 -3.47
CA TYR A 315 21.20 -4.54 -2.33
C TYR A 315 22.69 -4.60 -1.94
N LYS A 316 23.53 -3.75 -2.54
CA LYS A 316 24.95 -3.61 -2.14
C LYS A 316 25.08 -2.47 -1.14
N PRO A 317 25.20 -2.77 0.15
CA PRO A 317 25.40 -1.76 1.18
C PRO A 317 26.82 -1.18 1.10
N LEU A 318 27.00 0.02 1.66
CA LEU A 318 28.28 0.74 1.57
C LEU A 318 29.38 0.18 2.49
N LYS A 319 29.00 -0.48 3.60
CA LYS A 319 29.94 -0.82 4.70
C LYS A 319 29.98 -2.30 5.09
N VAL A 320 29.08 -3.12 4.54
CA VAL A 320 29.02 -4.55 4.84
C VAL A 320 28.91 -5.33 3.54
N ASP A 321 29.29 -6.61 3.56
CA ASP A 321 29.13 -7.46 2.38
C ASP A 321 27.65 -7.68 2.04
N PRO A 322 27.28 -7.62 0.77
CA PRO A 322 25.89 -7.88 0.37
C PRO A 322 25.54 -9.36 0.57
N ILE A 323 24.34 -9.59 1.07
CA ILE A 323 23.75 -10.94 1.07
C ILE A 323 22.93 -11.07 -0.21
N PRO A 324 23.30 -11.96 -1.13
CA PRO A 324 22.53 -12.14 -2.37
C PRO A 324 21.12 -12.64 -2.07
N PRO A 325 20.13 -12.23 -2.86
CA PRO A 325 18.77 -12.76 -2.74
C PRO A 325 18.77 -14.28 -2.90
N LYS A 326 18.06 -14.95 -2.03
CA LYS A 326 17.89 -16.41 -2.09
C LYS A 326 16.45 -16.78 -1.71
N PRO A 327 15.96 -17.96 -2.14
CA PRO A 327 14.67 -18.47 -1.72
C PRO A 327 14.60 -18.54 -0.18
N ARG A 328 13.43 -18.25 0.35
CA ARG A 328 13.16 -18.42 1.77
C ARG A 328 12.98 -19.89 2.07
N THR A 329 13.74 -20.39 3.02
CA THR A 329 13.55 -21.73 3.59
C THR A 329 12.87 -21.60 4.95
N PHE A 330 11.89 -22.45 5.22
CA PHE A 330 11.19 -22.53 6.51
C PHE A 330 11.74 -23.69 7.32
#